data_aae57b539a4700df282137ca4bb71d7d
#
_entry.id   aae57b539a4700df282137ca4bb71d7d
#
_cell.length_a   1.000
_cell.length_b   1.000
_cell.length_c   1.000
_cell.angle_alpha   90.00
_cell.angle_beta   90.00
_cell.angle_gamma   90.00
#
_symmetry.space_group_name_H-M   'P 1'
#
loop_
_entity.id
_entity.type
_entity.pdbx_description
1 polymer ?
#
loop_
_entity_poly.entity_id
_entity_poly.type
_entity_poly.pdbx_seq_one_letter_code
_entity_poly.pdbx_strand_id
1 'polypeptide(L)'
;VNSATGTALAAAGAAAAAALALGGCSVDFGVHTETRSYDVREDVTAVRLTSDGGRVEIVGSDAPGIAVQERLRWSNSRNKPRPRHSVADGTLTLSSSCGHTIIGGGACEIAYRVRVPRGLALQVTTDDGAISASGLNGRLTLRTGNGPITVRHLRAPALSAHTDSGAIRVSGRAETADLRTDTGTIQAAALQAARLTAHTQDGRIHLTGRADTADLQTDSGGIDATALASRRLTARTADGTVRIALSTPPDSVRARTDSAAVRLTLPASHSYAVTLESQEGSRRISPAVHQDNRSPRTVVVTTNDGSITVDAA
;
A
#
# COMPACT_ATOMS: atom_id res chain seq x y z
N VAL A 1 -21.13 91.66 34.67
CA VAL A 1 -20.37 91.98 35.88
C VAL A 1 -20.15 90.67 36.62
N ASN A 2 -18.88 90.33 36.87
CA ASN A 2 -18.27 89.37 37.83
C ASN A 2 -18.55 87.87 37.65
N SER A 3 -17.68 87.10 37.12
CA SER A 3 -16.50 86.38 37.67
C SER A 3 -16.67 85.78 39.06
N ALA A 4 -16.63 84.46 39.12
CA ALA A 4 -16.07 83.73 40.25
C ALA A 4 -15.60 82.30 39.83
N THR A 5 -14.32 82.17 39.86
CA THR A 5 -13.59 80.91 39.73
C THR A 5 -13.75 80.02 40.95
N GLY A 6 -14.06 78.76 40.68
CA GLY A 6 -14.09 77.77 41.73
C GLY A 6 -13.16 76.59 41.41
N THR A 7 -12.05 76.56 42.14
CA THR A 7 -11.05 75.51 42.10
C THR A 7 -11.52 74.27 42.85
N ALA A 8 -11.61 73.10 42.19
CA ALA A 8 -11.89 71.81 42.81
C ALA A 8 -10.59 70.97 42.88
N LEU A 9 -10.16 70.66 44.12
CA LEU A 9 -9.08 69.73 44.43
C LEU A 9 -9.52 68.29 44.09
N ALA A 10 -8.73 67.65 43.27
CA ALA A 10 -8.85 66.22 43.01
C ALA A 10 -7.95 65.46 43.97
N ALA A 11 -8.52 64.62 44.82
CA ALA A 11 -7.81 63.69 45.67
C ALA A 11 -7.43 62.44 44.85
N ALA A 12 -6.13 62.19 44.74
CA ALA A 12 -5.60 60.99 44.13
C ALA A 12 -5.60 59.83 45.13
N GLY A 13 -6.47 58.86 44.89
CA GLY A 13 -6.47 57.57 45.58
C GLY A 13 -5.55 56.58 44.88
N ALA A 14 -4.41 56.25 45.48
CA ALA A 14 -3.52 55.23 44.98
C ALA A 14 -4.07 53.82 45.40
N ALA A 15 -4.64 53.11 44.44
CA ALA A 15 -4.98 51.68 44.57
C ALA A 15 -3.78 50.83 44.13
N ALA A 16 -3.05 50.26 45.09
CA ALA A 16 -2.02 49.26 44.83
C ALA A 16 -2.66 47.94 44.44
N ALA A 17 -2.65 47.63 43.17
CA ALA A 17 -3.01 46.34 42.62
C ALA A 17 -1.81 45.39 42.76
N ALA A 18 -1.83 44.49 43.76
CA ALA A 18 -0.89 43.38 43.86
C ALA A 18 -1.21 42.34 42.76
N ALA A 19 -0.43 42.39 41.69
CA ALA A 19 -0.47 41.37 40.65
C ALA A 19 0.21 40.11 41.20
N LEU A 20 -0.58 39.13 41.61
CA LEU A 20 -0.13 37.76 41.87
C LEU A 20 0.25 37.18 40.51
N ALA A 21 1.54 37.17 40.20
CA ALA A 21 2.10 36.40 39.11
C ALA A 21 1.97 34.90 39.45
N LEU A 22 0.83 34.30 39.11
CA LEU A 22 0.73 32.86 38.98
C LEU A 22 1.60 32.47 37.78
N GLY A 23 2.83 32.04 38.11
CA GLY A 23 3.70 31.37 37.18
C GLY A 23 3.06 30.04 36.73
N GLY A 24 2.13 30.14 35.81
CA GLY A 24 1.64 28.99 35.08
C GLY A 24 2.79 28.44 34.26
N CYS A 25 3.28 27.25 34.63
CA CYS A 25 4.06 26.42 33.75
C CYS A 25 3.16 26.17 32.54
N SER A 26 3.30 26.98 31.49
CA SER A 26 2.72 26.68 30.17
C SER A 26 3.45 25.43 29.67
N VAL A 27 2.81 24.27 29.83
CA VAL A 27 3.22 23.09 29.10
C VAL A 27 2.90 23.38 27.65
N ASP A 28 3.93 23.71 26.89
CA ASP A 28 3.81 23.95 25.45
C ASP A 28 3.52 22.60 24.79
N PHE A 29 2.26 22.33 24.53
CA PHE A 29 1.80 21.19 23.73
C PHE A 29 1.97 21.46 22.23
N GLY A 30 2.82 22.39 21.85
CA GLY A 30 3.12 22.74 20.47
C GLY A 30 3.73 21.58 19.70
N VAL A 31 3.17 21.30 18.53
CA VAL A 31 3.79 20.37 17.59
C VAL A 31 4.84 21.12 16.78
N HIS A 32 6.10 20.75 16.97
CA HIS A 32 7.23 21.29 16.21
C HIS A 32 7.33 20.59 14.84
N THR A 33 7.68 21.36 13.83
CA THR A 33 7.94 20.84 12.47
C THR A 33 9.24 21.42 11.95
N GLU A 34 10.10 20.57 11.38
CA GLU A 34 11.35 20.98 10.73
C GLU A 34 11.42 20.26 9.38
N THR A 35 11.83 20.98 8.35
CA THR A 35 12.06 20.39 7.01
C THR A 35 13.54 20.52 6.67
N ARG A 36 14.15 19.43 6.24
CA ARG A 36 15.53 19.35 5.76
C ARG A 36 15.52 18.85 4.33
N SER A 37 16.42 19.36 3.50
CA SER A 37 16.59 18.91 2.14
C SER A 37 18.07 18.85 1.81
N TYR A 38 18.48 17.80 1.13
CA TYR A 38 19.85 17.62 0.67
C TYR A 38 19.91 16.75 -0.57
N ASP A 39 21.01 16.86 -1.30
CA ASP A 39 21.30 16.04 -2.47
C ASP A 39 22.45 15.10 -2.17
N VAL A 40 22.32 13.85 -2.61
CA VAL A 40 23.36 12.82 -2.57
C VAL A 40 23.93 12.71 -3.98
N ARG A 41 25.23 13.00 -4.10
CA ARG A 41 25.94 13.07 -5.37
C ARG A 41 26.87 11.88 -5.62
N GLU A 42 27.04 11.06 -4.59
CA GLU A 42 27.80 9.82 -4.67
C GLU A 42 27.12 8.85 -5.63
N ASP A 43 27.92 7.97 -6.24
CA ASP A 43 27.41 6.91 -7.11
C ASP A 43 26.63 5.89 -6.29
N VAL A 44 25.33 5.93 -6.40
CA VAL A 44 24.40 5.05 -5.67
C VAL A 44 23.69 4.13 -6.65
N THR A 45 23.71 2.83 -6.36
CA THR A 45 23.00 1.78 -7.13
C THR A 45 21.77 1.24 -6.39
N ALA A 46 21.70 1.45 -5.08
CA ALA A 46 20.59 1.03 -4.24
C ALA A 46 20.25 2.05 -3.14
N VAL A 47 18.99 2.11 -2.76
CA VAL A 47 18.54 2.90 -1.60
C VAL A 47 17.85 1.97 -0.61
N ARG A 48 18.27 2.06 0.65
CA ARG A 48 17.62 1.42 1.80
C ARG A 48 17.08 2.50 2.72
N LEU A 49 15.78 2.48 2.97
CA LEU A 49 15.11 3.41 3.87
C LEU A 49 14.40 2.62 4.97
N THR A 50 14.68 2.96 6.23
CA THR A 50 14.01 2.40 7.41
C THR A 50 13.49 3.53 8.29
N SER A 51 12.21 3.47 8.64
CA SER A 51 11.55 4.49 9.47
C SER A 51 10.56 3.84 10.43
N ASP A 52 10.52 4.30 11.67
CA ASP A 52 9.53 3.82 12.65
C ASP A 52 8.10 4.27 12.26
N GLY A 53 7.96 5.44 11.63
CA GLY A 53 6.66 5.96 11.22
C GLY A 53 6.78 7.15 10.28
N GLY A 54 5.64 7.54 9.72
CA GLY A 54 5.57 8.63 8.77
C GLY A 54 5.51 8.17 7.30
N ARG A 55 5.04 9.08 6.47
CA ARG A 55 4.86 8.79 5.04
C ARG A 55 6.21 8.73 4.32
N VAL A 56 6.39 7.70 3.51
CA VAL A 56 7.52 7.58 2.59
C VAL A 56 7.01 7.73 1.16
N GLU A 57 7.47 8.76 0.46
CA GLU A 57 7.18 9.00 -0.95
C GLU A 57 8.46 8.89 -1.76
N ILE A 58 8.49 7.97 -2.74
CA ILE A 58 9.62 7.79 -3.65
C ILE A 58 9.19 8.03 -5.08
N VAL A 59 9.89 8.91 -5.77
CA VAL A 59 9.57 9.32 -7.13
C VAL A 59 10.78 9.09 -8.04
N GLY A 60 10.56 8.31 -9.09
CA GLY A 60 11.56 8.12 -10.14
C GLY A 60 11.78 9.39 -10.97
N SER A 61 13.02 9.73 -11.21
CA SER A 61 13.46 10.92 -11.95
C SER A 61 14.42 10.53 -13.07
N ASP A 62 14.42 11.30 -14.14
CA ASP A 62 15.41 11.20 -15.21
C ASP A 62 16.66 12.07 -14.92
N ALA A 63 16.61 12.89 -13.87
CA ALA A 63 17.77 13.65 -13.40
C ALA A 63 18.75 12.73 -12.66
N PRO A 64 20.06 12.96 -12.81
CA PRO A 64 21.08 12.25 -12.04
C PRO A 64 21.05 12.67 -10.56
N GLY A 65 21.54 11.78 -9.68
CA GLY A 65 21.60 12.03 -8.24
C GLY A 65 20.28 11.76 -7.51
N ILE A 66 20.35 11.82 -6.20
CA ILE A 66 19.22 11.57 -5.31
C ILE A 66 18.94 12.82 -4.50
N ALA A 67 17.72 13.33 -4.56
CA ALA A 67 17.28 14.44 -3.72
C ALA A 67 16.40 13.90 -2.59
N VAL A 68 16.75 14.22 -1.36
CA VAL A 68 16.05 13.80 -0.15
C VAL A 68 15.46 15.01 0.54
N GLN A 69 14.19 14.92 0.87
CA GLN A 69 13.50 15.86 1.75
C GLN A 69 12.95 15.08 2.95
N GLU A 70 13.31 15.55 4.14
CA GLU A 70 12.86 15.02 5.42
C GLU A 70 11.98 16.06 6.10
N ARG A 71 10.79 15.66 6.50
CA ARG A 71 9.90 16.49 7.31
C ARG A 71 9.72 15.84 8.67
N LEU A 72 10.35 16.42 9.67
CA LEU A 72 10.33 16.00 11.05
C LEU A 72 9.14 16.64 11.75
N ARG A 73 8.43 15.89 12.59
CA ARG A 73 7.33 16.36 13.42
C ARG A 73 7.46 15.76 14.81
N TRP A 74 7.44 16.61 15.84
CA TRP A 74 7.57 16.14 17.21
C TRP A 74 6.85 17.07 18.19
N SER A 75 6.48 16.56 19.38
CA SER A 75 5.76 17.31 20.40
C SER A 75 6.65 17.88 21.53
N ASN A 76 7.83 17.29 21.75
CA ASN A 76 8.77 17.78 22.78
C ASN A 76 10.21 17.41 22.41
N SER A 77 11.19 18.05 23.06
CA SER A 77 12.61 17.87 22.73
C SER A 77 13.14 16.45 22.95
N ARG A 78 12.50 15.64 23.80
CA ARG A 78 12.94 14.28 24.11
C ARG A 78 12.53 13.27 23.01
N ASN A 79 11.42 13.55 22.33
CA ASN A 79 10.94 12.72 21.24
C ASN A 79 11.23 13.30 19.84
N LYS A 80 12.14 14.29 19.75
CA LYS A 80 12.58 14.80 18.45
C LYS A 80 13.17 13.66 17.62
N PRO A 81 12.67 13.42 16.40
CA PRO A 81 13.17 12.37 15.51
C PRO A 81 14.64 12.59 15.15
N ARG A 82 15.35 11.49 14.96
CA ARG A 82 16.79 11.52 14.65
C ARG A 82 17.05 10.85 13.30
N PRO A 83 16.96 11.62 12.19
CA PRO A 83 17.33 11.08 10.90
C PRO A 83 18.84 10.89 10.80
N ARG A 84 19.24 9.83 10.11
CA ARG A 84 20.63 9.51 9.76
C ARG A 84 20.68 9.09 8.30
N HIS A 85 21.74 9.45 7.61
CA HIS A 85 22.03 8.95 6.29
C HIS A 85 23.51 8.60 6.17
N SER A 86 23.79 7.63 5.32
CA SER A 86 25.16 7.22 4.96
C SER A 86 25.17 6.59 3.58
N VAL A 87 26.27 6.73 2.89
CA VAL A 87 26.53 6.01 1.62
C VAL A 87 27.70 5.06 1.87
N ALA A 88 27.48 3.78 1.61
CA ALA A 88 28.51 2.75 1.69
C ALA A 88 28.23 1.69 0.61
N ASP A 89 29.25 1.20 -0.07
CA ASP A 89 29.19 0.16 -1.09
C ASP A 89 28.09 0.42 -2.16
N GLY A 90 27.98 1.68 -2.61
CA GLY A 90 26.97 2.09 -3.58
C GLY A 90 25.52 2.04 -3.05
N THR A 91 25.32 1.96 -1.74
CA THR A 91 24.01 1.95 -1.10
C THR A 91 23.83 3.20 -0.24
N LEU A 92 22.80 4.00 -0.57
CA LEU A 92 22.33 5.06 0.32
C LEU A 92 21.42 4.44 1.37
N THR A 93 21.82 4.54 2.63
CA THR A 93 21.00 4.14 3.78
C THR A 93 20.41 5.37 4.44
N LEU A 94 19.08 5.45 4.49
CA LEU A 94 18.31 6.44 5.23
C LEU A 94 17.66 5.73 6.40
N SER A 95 17.85 6.24 7.61
CA SER A 95 17.23 5.66 8.80
C SER A 95 16.72 6.76 9.72
N SER A 96 15.61 6.50 10.37
CA SER A 96 15.10 7.39 11.40
C SER A 96 14.55 6.60 12.56
N SER A 97 14.72 7.15 13.75
CA SER A 97 14.16 6.59 14.96
C SER A 97 13.51 7.67 15.81
N CYS A 98 12.43 7.30 16.46
CA CYS A 98 11.78 8.09 17.50
C CYS A 98 12.30 7.71 18.87
N GLY A 99 12.56 8.70 19.73
CA GLY A 99 12.89 8.43 21.13
C GLY A 99 11.70 7.77 21.83
N HIS A 100 11.94 6.69 22.56
CA HIS A 100 10.89 6.05 23.37
C HIS A 100 10.55 6.95 24.55
N THR A 101 9.34 7.48 24.60
CA THR A 101 8.81 8.17 25.77
C THR A 101 7.87 7.22 26.50
N ILE A 102 8.24 6.81 27.69
CA ILE A 102 7.48 5.84 28.53
C ILE A 102 6.19 6.47 29.08
N ILE A 103 6.07 7.79 29.10
CA ILE A 103 4.92 8.50 29.68
C ILE A 103 4.51 9.67 28.77
N GLY A 104 3.25 9.66 28.33
CA GLY A 104 2.64 10.73 27.54
C GLY A 104 2.95 10.61 26.05
N GLY A 105 2.05 9.96 25.30
CA GLY A 105 2.15 9.84 23.85
C GLY A 105 2.32 11.19 23.19
N GLY A 106 3.49 11.47 22.63
CA GLY A 106 3.79 12.68 21.89
C GLY A 106 4.04 12.37 20.42
N ALA A 107 3.76 13.33 19.54
CA ALA A 107 4.05 13.17 18.12
C ALA A 107 5.57 12.97 17.92
N CYS A 108 5.94 11.91 17.21
CA CYS A 108 7.27 11.70 16.65
C CYS A 108 7.10 11.03 15.29
N GLU A 109 7.42 11.74 14.23
CA GLU A 109 7.21 11.27 12.88
C GLU A 109 8.26 11.86 11.94
N ILE A 110 8.76 11.09 10.99
CA ILE A 110 9.54 11.60 9.87
C ILE A 110 8.87 11.18 8.58
N ALA A 111 8.44 12.15 7.80
CA ALA A 111 8.01 11.91 6.44
C ALA A 111 9.20 12.12 5.48
N TYR A 112 9.41 11.15 4.61
CA TYR A 112 10.44 11.18 3.57
C TYR A 112 9.82 11.43 2.20
N ARG A 113 10.42 12.35 1.46
CA ARG A 113 10.21 12.47 0.02
C ARG A 113 11.55 12.34 -0.68
N VAL A 114 11.72 11.24 -1.41
CA VAL A 114 12.99 10.89 -2.05
C VAL A 114 12.78 10.84 -3.56
N ARG A 115 13.55 11.65 -4.28
CA ARG A 115 13.61 11.60 -5.74
C ARG A 115 14.86 10.84 -6.13
N VAL A 116 14.69 9.78 -6.92
CA VAL A 116 15.79 8.86 -7.28
C VAL A 116 15.85 8.63 -8.80
N PRO A 117 17.01 8.33 -9.38
CA PRO A 117 17.09 7.76 -10.71
C PRO A 117 16.21 6.52 -10.82
N ARG A 118 15.45 6.38 -11.92
CA ARG A 118 14.40 5.36 -12.06
C ARG A 118 14.87 3.91 -11.90
N GLY A 119 16.13 3.64 -12.28
CA GLY A 119 16.70 2.29 -12.31
C GLY A 119 17.23 1.75 -10.99
N LEU A 120 17.25 2.56 -9.93
CA LEU A 120 17.82 2.13 -8.64
C LEU A 120 17.01 1.03 -7.98
N ALA A 121 17.72 0.10 -7.35
CA ALA A 121 17.09 -0.87 -6.45
C ALA A 121 16.66 -0.18 -5.15
N LEU A 122 15.42 -0.45 -4.71
CA LEU A 122 14.83 0.20 -3.55
C LEU A 122 14.38 -0.83 -2.52
N GLN A 123 14.77 -0.63 -1.28
CA GLN A 123 14.26 -1.33 -0.12
C GLN A 123 13.73 -0.31 0.88
N VAL A 124 12.42 -0.35 1.15
CA VAL A 124 11.75 0.56 2.08
C VAL A 124 11.06 -0.28 3.15
N THR A 125 11.32 0.04 4.40
CA THR A 125 10.67 -0.57 5.55
C THR A 125 10.21 0.53 6.50
N THR A 126 8.95 0.47 6.90
CA THR A 126 8.40 1.36 7.94
C THR A 126 7.43 0.58 8.81
N ASP A 127 7.28 0.96 10.08
CA ASP A 127 6.33 0.27 10.96
C ASP A 127 4.90 0.76 10.71
N ASP A 128 4.65 2.08 10.81
CA ASP A 128 3.30 2.66 10.73
C ASP A 128 3.10 3.62 9.55
N GLY A 129 4.03 3.68 8.62
CA GLY A 129 4.00 4.67 7.54
C GLY A 129 3.35 4.20 6.24
N ALA A 130 2.65 5.09 5.56
CA ALA A 130 2.23 4.85 4.19
C ALA A 130 3.42 4.91 3.23
N ILE A 131 3.55 3.94 2.33
CA ILE A 131 4.58 3.92 1.29
C ILE A 131 3.94 4.25 -0.06
N SER A 132 4.48 5.26 -0.74
CA SER A 132 4.10 5.61 -2.10
C SER A 132 5.33 5.60 -3.01
N ALA A 133 5.29 4.81 -4.08
CA ALA A 133 6.36 4.69 -5.05
C ALA A 133 5.83 4.92 -6.46
N SER A 134 6.49 5.75 -7.27
CA SER A 134 6.02 6.05 -8.61
C SER A 134 7.14 6.22 -9.63
N GLY A 135 6.89 5.76 -10.87
CA GLY A 135 7.78 5.97 -12.02
C GLY A 135 9.14 5.27 -11.91
N LEU A 136 9.20 4.08 -11.31
CA LEU A 136 10.42 3.34 -11.01
C LEU A 136 10.59 2.15 -11.95
N ASN A 137 11.85 1.84 -12.27
CA ASN A 137 12.22 0.76 -13.17
C ASN A 137 13.13 -0.30 -12.50
N GLY A 138 13.68 -0.01 -11.33
CA GLY A 138 14.53 -0.92 -10.56
C GLY A 138 13.72 -1.95 -9.76
N ARG A 139 14.41 -2.88 -9.10
CA ARG A 139 13.79 -3.83 -8.16
C ARG A 139 13.25 -3.08 -6.94
N LEU A 140 12.01 -3.39 -6.53
CA LEU A 140 11.37 -2.78 -5.38
C LEU A 140 11.03 -3.83 -4.32
N THR A 141 11.41 -3.53 -3.08
CA THR A 141 10.98 -4.26 -1.88
C THR A 141 10.41 -3.25 -0.90
N LEU A 142 9.10 -3.31 -0.68
CA LEU A 142 8.35 -2.36 0.14
C LEU A 142 7.67 -3.10 1.28
N ARG A 143 7.92 -2.68 2.52
CA ARG A 143 7.33 -3.29 3.72
C ARG A 143 6.83 -2.21 4.67
N THR A 144 5.65 -2.43 5.22
CA THR A 144 5.10 -1.61 6.30
C THR A 144 4.26 -2.50 7.22
N GLY A 145 4.18 -2.19 8.49
CA GLY A 145 3.27 -2.87 9.42
C GLY A 145 1.83 -2.42 9.15
N ASN A 146 1.51 -1.16 9.42
CA ASN A 146 0.12 -0.68 9.43
C ASN A 146 -0.23 0.33 8.35
N GLY A 147 0.62 0.55 7.37
CA GLY A 147 0.38 1.56 6.32
C GLY A 147 -0.06 0.98 4.97
N PRO A 148 -0.75 1.75 4.14
CA PRO A 148 -1.00 1.35 2.76
C PRO A 148 0.25 1.47 1.90
N ILE A 149 0.41 0.55 0.95
CA ILE A 149 1.43 0.59 -0.09
C ILE A 149 0.77 0.95 -1.42
N THR A 150 1.25 2.00 -2.07
CA THR A 150 0.77 2.43 -3.38
C THR A 150 1.93 2.51 -4.38
N VAL A 151 1.87 1.73 -5.45
CA VAL A 151 2.87 1.73 -6.52
C VAL A 151 2.21 2.08 -7.84
N ARG A 152 2.72 3.12 -8.51
CA ARG A 152 2.17 3.61 -9.77
C ARG A 152 3.24 3.73 -10.85
N HIS A 153 2.82 3.54 -12.12
CA HIS A 153 3.71 3.67 -13.30
C HIS A 153 4.99 2.85 -13.17
N LEU A 154 4.85 1.64 -12.60
CA LEU A 154 5.95 0.70 -12.43
C LEU A 154 6.40 0.13 -13.77
N ARG A 155 7.72 -0.08 -13.93
CA ARG A 155 8.33 -0.86 -15.02
C ARG A 155 9.53 -1.65 -14.50
N ALA A 156 9.31 -2.51 -13.53
CA ALA A 156 10.39 -3.15 -12.76
C ALA A 156 10.57 -4.64 -13.11
N PRO A 157 11.77 -5.21 -12.95
CA PRO A 157 11.95 -6.65 -13.02
C PRO A 157 11.26 -7.38 -11.87
N ALA A 158 11.22 -6.77 -10.67
CA ALA A 158 10.56 -7.40 -9.53
C ALA A 158 9.96 -6.34 -8.59
N LEU A 159 8.76 -6.64 -8.10
CA LEU A 159 8.08 -5.94 -7.02
C LEU A 159 7.75 -6.93 -5.92
N SER A 160 8.16 -6.63 -4.70
CA SER A 160 7.64 -7.26 -3.48
C SER A 160 7.05 -6.18 -2.60
N ALA A 161 5.76 -6.28 -2.30
CA ALA A 161 5.03 -5.35 -1.44
C ALA A 161 4.34 -6.14 -0.33
N HIS A 162 4.64 -5.80 0.92
CA HIS A 162 4.11 -6.47 2.08
C HIS A 162 3.65 -5.45 3.12
N THR A 163 2.45 -5.66 3.66
CA THR A 163 1.92 -4.89 4.80
C THR A 163 1.10 -5.82 5.68
N ASP A 164 1.11 -5.63 6.98
CA ASP A 164 0.31 -6.47 7.86
C ASP A 164 -1.16 -6.01 7.81
N SER A 165 -1.43 -4.71 7.97
CA SER A 165 -2.82 -4.20 8.07
C SER A 165 -3.18 -3.14 7.03
N GLY A 166 -2.41 -2.97 5.97
CA GLY A 166 -2.64 -1.94 4.96
C GLY A 166 -3.20 -2.47 3.63
N ALA A 167 -3.78 -1.59 2.85
CA ALA A 167 -4.15 -1.91 1.49
C ALA A 167 -2.94 -1.80 0.54
N ILE A 168 -2.81 -2.73 -0.40
CA ILE A 168 -1.80 -2.69 -1.46
C ILE A 168 -2.47 -2.29 -2.77
N ARG A 169 -2.00 -1.21 -3.40
CA ARG A 169 -2.46 -0.76 -4.72
C ARG A 169 -1.30 -0.67 -5.69
N VAL A 170 -1.39 -1.41 -6.79
CA VAL A 170 -0.30 -1.51 -7.78
C VAL A 170 -0.83 -1.27 -9.17
N SER A 171 -0.09 -0.50 -9.97
CA SER A 171 -0.34 -0.34 -11.41
C SER A 171 0.98 -0.21 -12.19
N GLY A 172 0.98 -0.68 -13.45
CA GLY A 172 2.13 -0.64 -14.33
C GLY A 172 2.59 -2.02 -14.81
N ARG A 173 3.90 -2.22 -14.95
CA ARG A 173 4.47 -3.48 -15.43
C ARG A 173 5.52 -4.00 -14.47
N ALA A 174 5.50 -5.32 -14.21
CA ALA A 174 6.56 -6.03 -13.51
C ALA A 174 6.81 -7.38 -14.20
N GLU A 175 8.02 -7.90 -14.19
CA GLU A 175 8.24 -9.29 -14.57
C GLU A 175 7.66 -10.21 -13.51
N THR A 176 7.99 -9.94 -12.24
CA THR A 176 7.41 -10.63 -11.08
C THR A 176 6.81 -9.64 -10.10
N ALA A 177 5.60 -9.91 -9.60
CA ALA A 177 4.94 -9.14 -8.56
C ALA A 177 4.47 -10.08 -7.44
N ASP A 178 4.93 -9.81 -6.22
CA ASP A 178 4.54 -10.52 -5.00
C ASP A 178 3.89 -9.51 -4.05
N LEU A 179 2.58 -9.67 -3.82
CA LEU A 179 1.75 -8.73 -3.06
C LEU A 179 1.15 -9.48 -1.87
N ARG A 180 1.45 -9.05 -0.64
CA ARG A 180 0.98 -9.70 0.57
C ARG A 180 0.47 -8.72 1.60
N THR A 181 -0.66 -9.04 2.19
CA THR A 181 -1.19 -8.33 3.36
C THR A 181 -1.96 -9.33 4.23
N ASP A 182 -2.01 -9.10 5.54
CA ASP A 182 -2.81 -9.99 6.38
C ASP A 182 -4.28 -9.56 6.37
N THR A 183 -4.57 -8.29 6.67
CA THR A 183 -5.97 -7.82 6.79
C THR A 183 -6.36 -6.74 5.77
N GLY A 184 -5.59 -6.55 4.71
CA GLY A 184 -5.84 -5.48 3.73
C GLY A 184 -6.38 -5.96 2.39
N THR A 185 -6.90 -5.02 1.63
CA THR A 185 -7.29 -5.26 0.24
C THR A 185 -6.09 -5.17 -0.70
N ILE A 186 -5.93 -6.14 -1.61
CA ILE A 186 -4.98 -6.08 -2.70
C ILE A 186 -5.71 -5.65 -3.97
N GLN A 187 -5.28 -4.54 -4.56
CA GLN A 187 -5.81 -4.02 -5.81
C GLN A 187 -4.69 -3.85 -6.83
N ALA A 188 -4.68 -4.69 -7.86
CA ALA A 188 -3.76 -4.57 -8.97
C ALA A 188 -4.56 -4.13 -10.22
N ALA A 189 -4.54 -2.82 -10.50
CA ALA A 189 -5.30 -2.23 -11.57
C ALA A 189 -4.43 -2.05 -12.82
N ALA A 190 -4.84 -2.64 -13.96
CA ALA A 190 -4.11 -2.62 -15.22
C ALA A 190 -2.63 -3.05 -15.06
N LEU A 191 -2.37 -3.97 -14.14
CA LEU A 191 -1.03 -4.54 -13.94
C LEU A 191 -0.71 -5.51 -15.08
N GLN A 192 0.52 -5.42 -15.60
CA GLN A 192 1.08 -6.39 -16.53
C GLN A 192 2.23 -7.13 -15.85
N ALA A 193 2.11 -8.45 -15.71
CA ALA A 193 3.14 -9.27 -15.08
C ALA A 193 3.35 -10.59 -15.83
N ALA A 194 4.57 -11.13 -15.81
CA ALA A 194 4.76 -12.51 -16.22
C ALA A 194 4.29 -13.46 -15.08
N ARG A 195 4.63 -13.13 -13.84
CA ARG A 195 4.14 -13.85 -12.67
C ARG A 195 3.59 -12.89 -11.62
N LEU A 196 2.37 -13.15 -11.17
CA LEU A 196 1.71 -12.42 -10.10
C LEU A 196 1.32 -13.38 -8.99
N THR A 197 1.72 -13.06 -7.77
CA THR A 197 1.23 -13.69 -6.54
C THR A 197 0.55 -12.62 -5.71
N ALA A 198 -0.69 -12.87 -5.29
CA ALA A 198 -1.42 -11.98 -4.38
C ALA A 198 -2.01 -12.82 -3.25
N HIS A 199 -1.62 -12.50 -2.03
CA HIS A 199 -2.04 -13.23 -0.84
C HIS A 199 -2.52 -12.27 0.24
N THR A 200 -3.68 -12.58 0.81
CA THR A 200 -4.22 -11.91 2.01
C THR A 200 -4.93 -12.93 2.89
N GLN A 201 -5.06 -12.69 4.18
CA GLN A 201 -5.88 -13.55 5.04
C GLN A 201 -7.34 -13.08 4.99
N ASP A 202 -7.62 -11.85 5.43
CA ASP A 202 -8.98 -11.34 5.59
C ASP A 202 -9.37 -10.25 4.57
N GLY A 203 -8.60 -10.07 3.52
CA GLY A 203 -8.84 -9.01 2.53
C GLY A 203 -9.43 -9.51 1.22
N ARG A 204 -9.95 -8.56 0.45
CA ARG A 204 -10.37 -8.82 -0.93
C ARG A 204 -9.20 -8.67 -1.89
N ILE A 205 -9.13 -9.55 -2.88
CA ILE A 205 -8.20 -9.42 -4.02
C ILE A 205 -9.00 -8.95 -5.23
N HIS A 206 -8.61 -7.81 -5.78
CA HIS A 206 -9.18 -7.28 -7.03
C HIS A 206 -8.08 -7.11 -8.07
N LEU A 207 -8.25 -7.77 -9.21
CA LEU A 207 -7.25 -7.83 -10.28
C LEU A 207 -7.84 -7.46 -11.63
N THR A 208 -7.17 -6.56 -12.35
CA THR A 208 -7.42 -6.31 -13.76
C THR A 208 -6.10 -6.18 -14.52
N GLY A 209 -6.11 -6.48 -15.84
CA GLY A 209 -4.94 -6.35 -16.69
C GLY A 209 -4.43 -7.68 -17.24
N ARG A 210 -3.13 -7.95 -17.15
CA ARG A 210 -2.52 -9.17 -17.69
C ARG A 210 -1.53 -9.80 -16.72
N ALA A 211 -1.66 -11.11 -16.52
CA ALA A 211 -0.65 -11.91 -15.84
C ALA A 211 -0.52 -13.26 -16.54
N ASP A 212 0.65 -13.62 -17.06
CA ASP A 212 0.80 -14.92 -17.73
C ASP A 212 0.53 -16.07 -16.75
N THR A 213 0.99 -15.94 -15.51
CA THR A 213 0.63 -16.82 -14.39
C THR A 213 0.17 -15.95 -13.22
N ALA A 214 -1.02 -16.22 -12.70
CA ALA A 214 -1.58 -15.55 -11.52
C ALA A 214 -1.92 -16.60 -10.45
N ASP A 215 -1.45 -16.37 -9.23
CA ASP A 215 -1.79 -17.15 -8.04
C ASP A 215 -2.39 -16.21 -6.98
N LEU A 216 -3.69 -16.41 -6.70
CA LEU A 216 -4.50 -15.55 -5.86
C LEU A 216 -5.02 -16.36 -4.68
N GLN A 217 -4.73 -15.92 -3.49
CA GLN A 217 -5.15 -16.61 -2.28
C GLN A 217 -5.66 -15.65 -1.22
N THR A 218 -6.79 -15.98 -0.64
CA THR A 218 -7.31 -15.34 0.58
C THR A 218 -8.01 -16.39 1.43
N ASP A 219 -8.12 -16.16 2.74
CA ASP A 219 -8.85 -17.11 3.58
C ASP A 219 -10.32 -16.67 3.69
N SER A 220 -10.60 -15.45 4.13
CA SER A 220 -11.98 -14.99 4.37
C SER A 220 -12.49 -13.98 3.32
N GLY A 221 -11.67 -13.55 2.40
CA GLY A 221 -12.04 -12.52 1.42
C GLY A 221 -12.49 -13.05 0.07
N GLY A 222 -13.15 -12.19 -0.69
CA GLY A 222 -13.51 -12.50 -2.07
C GLY A 222 -12.38 -12.24 -3.06
N ILE A 223 -12.33 -13.05 -4.13
CA ILE A 223 -11.42 -12.86 -5.26
C ILE A 223 -12.23 -12.36 -6.45
N ASP A 224 -11.83 -11.23 -7.00
CA ASP A 224 -12.40 -10.61 -8.19
C ASP A 224 -11.29 -10.39 -9.23
N ALA A 225 -11.27 -11.22 -10.26
CA ALA A 225 -10.32 -11.18 -11.36
C ALA A 225 -11.06 -10.96 -12.68
N THR A 226 -11.73 -9.82 -12.78
CA THR A 226 -12.50 -9.41 -13.96
C THR A 226 -11.63 -8.68 -14.98
N ALA A 227 -11.89 -8.88 -16.27
CA ALA A 227 -11.08 -8.33 -17.36
C ALA A 227 -9.57 -8.68 -17.25
N LEU A 228 -9.28 -9.89 -16.80
CA LEU A 228 -7.92 -10.41 -16.68
C LEU A 228 -7.55 -11.22 -17.93
N ALA A 229 -6.40 -10.94 -18.53
CA ALA A 229 -5.77 -11.81 -19.51
C ALA A 229 -4.77 -12.72 -18.78
N SER A 230 -5.04 -14.03 -18.69
CA SER A 230 -4.12 -14.95 -18.01
C SER A 230 -4.07 -16.31 -18.72
N ARG A 231 -2.87 -16.85 -18.86
CA ARG A 231 -2.68 -18.22 -19.38
C ARG A 231 -2.91 -19.27 -18.27
N ARG A 232 -2.43 -19.01 -17.06
CA ARG A 232 -2.60 -19.90 -15.92
C ARG A 232 -3.09 -19.10 -14.73
N LEU A 233 -4.26 -19.44 -14.25
CA LEU A 233 -4.87 -18.79 -13.09
C LEU A 233 -5.19 -19.82 -12.02
N THR A 234 -4.71 -19.55 -10.82
CA THR A 234 -5.14 -20.25 -9.61
C THR A 234 -5.77 -19.24 -8.67
N ALA A 235 -6.98 -19.52 -8.20
CA ALA A 235 -7.70 -18.69 -7.23
C ALA A 235 -8.23 -19.57 -6.09
N ARG A 236 -7.85 -19.25 -4.86
CA ARG A 236 -8.25 -20.02 -3.68
C ARG A 236 -8.75 -19.11 -2.59
N THR A 237 -9.87 -19.46 -1.99
CA THR A 237 -10.39 -18.84 -0.78
C THR A 237 -11.10 -19.91 0.06
N ALA A 238 -11.23 -19.72 1.37
CA ALA A 238 -12.10 -20.57 2.17
C ALA A 238 -13.55 -20.08 2.10
N ASP A 239 -13.80 -18.84 2.55
CA ASP A 239 -15.17 -18.33 2.75
C ASP A 239 -15.61 -17.26 1.75
N GLY A 240 -14.79 -16.92 0.78
CA GLY A 240 -15.05 -15.83 -0.15
C GLY A 240 -15.62 -16.24 -1.50
N THR A 241 -16.41 -15.38 -2.08
CA THR A 241 -16.87 -15.55 -3.48
C THR A 241 -15.71 -15.36 -4.45
N VAL A 242 -15.60 -16.26 -5.43
CA VAL A 242 -14.64 -16.15 -6.52
C VAL A 242 -15.36 -15.71 -7.80
N ARG A 243 -14.98 -14.54 -8.32
CA ARG A 243 -15.44 -14.03 -9.62
C ARG A 243 -14.26 -13.88 -10.56
N ILE A 244 -14.31 -14.59 -11.68
CA ILE A 244 -13.26 -14.57 -12.68
C ILE A 244 -13.93 -14.30 -14.04
N ALA A 245 -13.43 -13.29 -14.76
CA ALA A 245 -13.81 -13.09 -16.17
C ALA A 245 -12.53 -12.90 -16.99
N LEU A 246 -12.22 -13.88 -17.82
CA LEU A 246 -11.01 -13.89 -18.63
C LEU A 246 -11.27 -13.25 -19.99
N SER A 247 -10.40 -12.33 -20.38
CA SER A 247 -10.44 -11.67 -21.68
C SER A 247 -9.69 -12.42 -22.79
N THR A 248 -8.90 -13.43 -22.42
CA THR A 248 -8.16 -14.30 -23.35
C THR A 248 -8.33 -15.76 -22.94
N PRO A 249 -8.34 -16.71 -23.90
CA PRO A 249 -8.44 -18.12 -23.60
C PRO A 249 -7.29 -18.60 -22.70
N PRO A 250 -7.56 -19.16 -21.51
CA PRO A 250 -6.52 -19.67 -20.63
C PRO A 250 -6.04 -21.06 -21.07
N ASP A 251 -4.81 -21.43 -20.69
CA ASP A 251 -4.32 -22.80 -20.77
C ASP A 251 -4.84 -23.61 -19.55
N SER A 252 -4.90 -22.99 -18.37
CA SER A 252 -5.41 -23.65 -17.16
C SER A 252 -6.03 -22.64 -16.19
N VAL A 253 -7.21 -22.98 -15.67
CA VAL A 253 -7.86 -22.27 -14.57
C VAL A 253 -8.13 -23.28 -13.45
N ARG A 254 -7.74 -22.92 -12.22
CA ARG A 254 -8.10 -23.63 -11.00
C ARG A 254 -8.73 -22.63 -10.03
N ALA A 255 -10.01 -22.81 -9.75
CA ALA A 255 -10.72 -21.97 -8.79
C ALA A 255 -11.28 -22.86 -7.66
N ARG A 256 -10.99 -22.51 -6.42
CA ARG A 256 -11.48 -23.21 -5.24
C ARG A 256 -11.99 -22.24 -4.19
N THR A 257 -13.13 -22.58 -3.64
CA THR A 257 -13.65 -22.02 -2.38
C THR A 257 -14.24 -23.14 -1.55
N ASP A 258 -14.37 -22.97 -0.25
CA ASP A 258 -15.02 -23.99 0.56
C ASP A 258 -16.52 -23.67 0.74
N SER A 259 -16.90 -22.44 1.07
CA SER A 259 -18.28 -22.12 1.48
C SER A 259 -19.00 -21.12 0.57
N ALA A 260 -18.49 -20.73 -0.59
CA ALA A 260 -19.10 -19.69 -1.38
C ALA A 260 -19.25 -20.01 -2.87
N ALA A 261 -19.93 -19.12 -3.58
CA ALA A 261 -20.17 -19.28 -5.01
C ALA A 261 -18.92 -18.95 -5.86
N VAL A 262 -18.73 -19.73 -6.92
CA VAL A 262 -17.74 -19.44 -7.98
C VAL A 262 -18.47 -19.06 -9.26
N ARG A 263 -18.11 -17.90 -9.81
CA ARG A 263 -18.54 -17.47 -11.13
C ARG A 263 -17.35 -17.29 -12.04
N LEU A 264 -17.34 -18.03 -13.14
CA LEU A 264 -16.28 -18.01 -14.14
C LEU A 264 -16.84 -17.65 -15.50
N THR A 265 -16.28 -16.66 -16.16
CA THR A 265 -16.61 -16.31 -17.54
C THR A 265 -15.40 -16.58 -18.42
N LEU A 266 -15.58 -17.39 -19.46
CA LEU A 266 -14.55 -17.83 -20.41
C LEU A 266 -14.82 -17.28 -21.80
N PRO A 267 -13.78 -16.96 -22.59
CA PRO A 267 -13.96 -16.63 -24.01
C PRO A 267 -14.59 -17.80 -24.78
N ALA A 268 -15.68 -17.52 -25.54
CA ALA A 268 -16.39 -18.52 -26.33
C ALA A 268 -15.59 -19.06 -27.53
N SER A 269 -14.47 -18.45 -27.90
CA SER A 269 -13.69 -18.74 -29.10
C SER A 269 -12.92 -20.07 -29.06
N HIS A 270 -12.92 -20.79 -27.95
CA HIS A 270 -12.14 -22.01 -27.76
C HIS A 270 -12.92 -23.06 -26.96
N SER A 271 -12.51 -24.34 -27.08
CA SER A 271 -13.04 -25.41 -26.26
C SER A 271 -12.21 -25.62 -24.98
N TYR A 272 -12.84 -26.16 -23.95
CA TYR A 272 -12.27 -26.37 -22.64
C TYR A 272 -12.65 -27.75 -22.09
N ALA A 273 -11.69 -28.44 -21.44
CA ALA A 273 -11.97 -29.58 -20.58
C ALA A 273 -12.39 -29.05 -19.21
N VAL A 274 -13.69 -29.05 -18.91
CA VAL A 274 -14.28 -28.45 -17.71
C VAL A 274 -14.63 -29.52 -16.71
N THR A 275 -14.11 -29.39 -15.49
CA THR A 275 -14.46 -30.21 -14.33
C THR A 275 -15.04 -29.32 -13.25
N LEU A 276 -16.28 -29.59 -12.82
CA LEU A 276 -16.96 -28.88 -11.73
C LEU A 276 -17.28 -29.84 -10.60
N GLU A 277 -16.82 -29.52 -9.39
CA GLU A 277 -17.07 -30.30 -8.20
C GLU A 277 -17.72 -29.43 -7.13
N SER A 278 -18.90 -29.83 -6.67
CA SER A 278 -19.59 -29.22 -5.52
C SER A 278 -20.29 -30.32 -4.76
N GLN A 279 -20.20 -30.31 -3.42
CA GLN A 279 -20.85 -31.30 -2.57
C GLN A 279 -22.35 -30.97 -2.39
N GLU A 280 -22.67 -29.70 -2.04
CA GLU A 280 -24.04 -29.29 -1.73
C GLU A 280 -24.58 -28.19 -2.66
N GLY A 281 -23.77 -27.66 -3.59
CA GLY A 281 -24.17 -26.57 -4.48
C GLY A 281 -24.58 -27.01 -5.88
N SER A 282 -25.33 -26.16 -6.57
CA SER A 282 -25.65 -26.35 -7.98
C SER A 282 -24.44 -26.11 -8.89
N ARG A 283 -24.35 -26.90 -9.95
CA ARG A 283 -23.31 -26.75 -11.00
C ARG A 283 -23.98 -26.43 -12.33
N ARG A 284 -23.61 -25.32 -12.92
CA ARG A 284 -24.15 -24.85 -14.19
C ARG A 284 -23.06 -24.47 -15.15
N ILE A 285 -23.12 -25.00 -16.35
CA ILE A 285 -22.30 -24.56 -17.50
C ILE A 285 -23.25 -24.02 -18.55
N SER A 286 -23.01 -22.81 -19.02
CA SER A 286 -23.76 -22.23 -20.13
C SER A 286 -23.55 -23.05 -21.41
N PRO A 287 -24.60 -23.32 -22.21
CA PRO A 287 -24.45 -23.99 -23.53
C PRO A 287 -23.48 -23.26 -24.48
N ALA A 288 -23.24 -21.97 -24.27
CA ALA A 288 -22.29 -21.21 -25.09
C ALA A 288 -20.81 -21.52 -24.75
N VAL A 289 -20.52 -22.24 -23.68
CA VAL A 289 -19.19 -22.75 -23.37
C VAL A 289 -18.93 -24.04 -24.14
N HIS A 290 -18.00 -23.99 -25.07
CA HIS A 290 -17.64 -25.19 -25.85
C HIS A 290 -16.85 -26.18 -24.99
N GLN A 291 -17.47 -27.29 -24.58
CA GLN A 291 -16.85 -28.33 -23.80
C GLN A 291 -16.24 -29.41 -24.68
N ASP A 292 -14.98 -29.77 -24.43
CA ASP A 292 -14.28 -30.86 -25.08
C ASP A 292 -13.28 -31.47 -24.07
N ASN A 293 -13.53 -32.69 -23.64
CA ASN A 293 -12.66 -33.38 -22.66
C ASN A 293 -11.25 -33.69 -23.19
N ARG A 294 -11.02 -33.53 -24.50
CA ARG A 294 -9.70 -33.67 -25.14
C ARG A 294 -8.98 -32.32 -25.29
N SER A 295 -9.63 -31.22 -24.93
CA SER A 295 -9.01 -29.88 -25.01
C SER A 295 -7.78 -29.82 -24.12
N PRO A 296 -6.66 -29.24 -24.60
CA PRO A 296 -5.50 -28.99 -23.78
C PRO A 296 -5.75 -27.86 -22.74
N ARG A 297 -6.88 -27.14 -22.87
CA ARG A 297 -7.27 -26.07 -21.95
C ARG A 297 -8.13 -26.64 -20.84
N THR A 298 -7.59 -26.62 -19.62
CA THR A 298 -8.25 -27.22 -18.45
C THR A 298 -8.88 -26.17 -17.55
N VAL A 299 -10.10 -26.44 -17.12
CA VAL A 299 -10.83 -25.60 -16.15
C VAL A 299 -11.34 -26.52 -15.04
N VAL A 300 -10.81 -26.31 -13.84
CA VAL A 300 -11.20 -27.05 -12.65
C VAL A 300 -11.75 -26.08 -11.63
N VAL A 301 -13.00 -26.28 -11.23
CA VAL A 301 -13.67 -25.45 -10.23
C VAL A 301 -14.23 -26.33 -9.13
N THR A 302 -13.85 -26.07 -7.91
CA THR A 302 -14.23 -26.87 -6.74
C THR A 302 -14.81 -25.97 -5.66
N THR A 303 -15.94 -26.41 -5.06
CA THR A 303 -16.49 -25.83 -3.83
C THR A 303 -17.12 -26.93 -3.00
N ASN A 304 -17.25 -26.75 -1.68
CA ASN A 304 -18.01 -27.69 -0.86
C ASN A 304 -19.50 -27.28 -0.87
N ASP A 305 -19.83 -26.07 -0.39
CA ASP A 305 -21.22 -25.65 -0.14
C ASP A 305 -21.71 -24.53 -1.10
N GLY A 306 -20.93 -24.19 -2.09
CA GLY A 306 -21.26 -23.10 -3.02
C GLY A 306 -21.78 -23.56 -4.37
N SER A 307 -22.49 -22.65 -5.06
CA SER A 307 -22.87 -22.86 -6.45
C SER A 307 -21.75 -22.51 -7.40
N ILE A 308 -21.60 -23.26 -8.47
CA ILE A 308 -20.64 -23.02 -9.54
C ILE A 308 -21.39 -22.63 -10.81
N THR A 309 -21.03 -21.49 -11.38
CA THR A 309 -21.54 -21.07 -12.67
C THR A 309 -20.38 -20.78 -13.62
N VAL A 310 -20.41 -21.38 -14.81
CA VAL A 310 -19.44 -21.12 -15.88
C VAL A 310 -20.20 -20.60 -17.09
N ASP A 311 -19.89 -19.36 -17.47
CA ASP A 311 -20.51 -18.65 -18.59
C ASP A 311 -19.49 -18.41 -19.70
N ALA A 312 -19.96 -18.09 -20.91
CA ALA A 312 -19.15 -17.64 -22.03
C ALA A 312 -19.29 -16.11 -22.21
N ALA A 313 -18.16 -15.45 -22.59
CA ALA A 313 -18.11 -14.03 -22.94
C ALA A 313 -18.25 -13.83 -24.45
#